data_a3bac34c4eb06a5a8950c2c6c969273d
#
_entry.id   a3bac34c4eb06a5a8950c2c6c969273d
#
_cell.length_a   1.000
_cell.length_b   1.000
_cell.length_c   1.000
_cell.angle_alpha   90.00
_cell.angle_beta   90.00
_cell.angle_gamma   90.00
#
_symmetry.space_group_name_H-M   'P 1'
#
loop_
_entity.id
_entity.type
_entity.pdbx_description
1 polymer ?
#
loop_
_entity_poly.entity_id
_entity_poly.type
_entity_poly.pdbx_seq_one_letter_code
_entity_poly.pdbx_strand_id
1 'polypeptide(L)'
;MKLINYQLQTQIEYLSDEKPNNFFKEYLQSILEDTSKPYYQRADYIGLSMQEIKSKIDTLSSDISELQALKKKLSNALEIAKVQVAEIFASNGIDRIDGNIISSLTLSNPTTKTKDEIIIKNEEALIN
;
A
#
# COMPACT_ATOMS: atom_id res chain seq x y z
N MET A 1 2.90 0.78 28.92
CA MET A 1 3.57 -0.44 29.39
C MET A 1 4.05 -1.25 28.20
N LYS A 2 5.26 -1.73 28.26
CA LYS A 2 5.86 -2.52 27.21
C LYS A 2 5.69 -4.00 27.49
N LEU A 3 5.18 -4.75 26.50
CA LEU A 3 5.07 -6.21 26.63
C LEU A 3 6.43 -6.84 26.49
N ILE A 4 6.76 -7.75 27.41
CA ILE A 4 8.02 -8.50 27.39
C ILE A 4 7.88 -9.75 26.53
N ASN A 5 6.67 -10.34 26.53
CA ASN A 5 6.38 -11.56 25.78
C ASN A 5 5.32 -11.27 24.74
N TYR A 6 5.65 -11.51 23.48
CA TYR A 6 4.76 -11.21 22.36
C TYR A 6 4.05 -12.45 21.81
N GLN A 7 4.07 -13.56 22.53
CA GLN A 7 3.51 -14.81 22.05
C GLN A 7 2.02 -14.71 21.72
N LEU A 8 1.24 -14.08 22.60
CA LEU A 8 -0.19 -13.91 22.37
C LEU A 8 -0.44 -12.98 21.18
N GLN A 9 0.29 -11.88 21.12
CA GLN A 9 0.19 -10.96 19.99
C GLN A 9 0.49 -11.67 18.67
N THR A 10 1.56 -12.46 18.65
CA THR A 10 1.93 -13.23 17.45
C THR A 10 0.83 -14.19 17.04
N GLN A 11 0.22 -14.88 18.00
CA GLN A 11 -0.88 -15.79 17.69
C GLN A 11 -2.10 -15.07 17.14
N ILE A 12 -2.41 -13.88 17.68
CA ILE A 12 -3.51 -13.06 17.16
C ILE A 12 -3.25 -12.70 15.69
N GLU A 13 -2.01 -12.33 15.36
CA GLU A 13 -1.67 -11.92 14.00
C GLU A 13 -1.84 -13.05 12.97
N TYR A 14 -1.82 -14.29 13.41
CA TYR A 14 -2.00 -15.43 12.52
C TYR A 14 -3.43 -16.00 12.49
N LEU A 15 -4.36 -15.40 13.22
CA LEU A 15 -5.75 -15.84 13.19
C LEU A 15 -6.38 -15.56 11.83
N SER A 16 -7.22 -16.48 11.39
CA SER A 16 -7.90 -16.37 10.10
C SER A 16 -9.21 -17.15 10.18
N ASP A 17 -10.22 -16.70 9.46
CA ASP A 17 -11.49 -17.40 9.35
C ASP A 17 -11.34 -18.75 8.66
N GLU A 18 -10.28 -18.93 7.89
CA GLU A 18 -10.04 -20.13 7.12
C GLU A 18 -9.33 -21.23 7.91
N LYS A 19 -8.88 -20.93 9.13
CA LYS A 19 -8.11 -21.87 9.95
C LYS A 19 -8.82 -22.18 11.24
N PRO A 20 -8.65 -23.43 11.78
CA PRO A 20 -9.15 -23.73 13.12
C PRO A 20 -8.47 -22.85 14.16
N ASN A 21 -9.24 -22.41 15.16
CA ASN A 21 -8.76 -21.53 16.21
C ASN A 21 -8.53 -22.22 17.54
N ASN A 22 -8.54 -23.57 17.55
CA ASN A 22 -8.47 -24.33 18.78
C ASN A 22 -7.16 -24.08 19.54
N PHE A 23 -6.06 -23.98 18.83
CA PHE A 23 -4.76 -23.74 19.45
C PHE A 23 -4.73 -22.39 20.16
N PHE A 24 -5.29 -21.36 19.55
CA PHE A 24 -5.37 -20.05 20.15
C PHE A 24 -6.25 -20.07 21.40
N LYS A 25 -7.40 -20.75 21.31
CA LYS A 25 -8.33 -20.85 22.45
C LYS A 25 -7.67 -21.56 23.62
N GLU A 26 -6.93 -22.64 23.35
CA GLU A 26 -6.22 -23.38 24.38
C GLU A 26 -5.16 -22.50 25.05
N TYR A 27 -4.41 -21.73 24.26
CA TYR A 27 -3.41 -20.85 24.81
C TYR A 27 -4.05 -19.76 25.67
N LEU A 28 -5.14 -19.16 25.18
CA LEU A 28 -5.88 -18.14 25.93
C LEU A 28 -6.39 -18.69 27.24
N GLN A 29 -6.93 -19.92 27.22
CA GLN A 29 -7.40 -20.59 28.43
C GLN A 29 -6.26 -20.79 29.42
N SER A 30 -5.08 -21.17 28.93
CA SER A 30 -3.91 -21.38 29.79
C SER A 30 -3.48 -20.08 30.47
N ILE A 31 -3.61 -18.95 29.80
CA ILE A 31 -3.32 -17.63 30.37
C ILE A 31 -4.29 -17.36 31.54
N LEU A 32 -5.58 -17.60 31.32
CA LEU A 32 -6.60 -17.34 32.32
C LEU A 32 -6.50 -18.27 33.53
N GLU A 33 -6.00 -19.47 33.32
CA GLU A 33 -5.84 -20.46 34.37
C GLU A 33 -4.53 -20.33 35.15
N ASP A 34 -3.62 -19.50 34.71
CA ASP A 34 -2.31 -19.32 35.34
C ASP A 34 -2.45 -18.51 36.63
N THR A 35 -2.67 -19.22 37.74
CA THR A 35 -2.85 -18.60 39.04
C THR A 35 -1.55 -18.07 39.65
N SER A 36 -0.40 -18.31 39.04
CA SER A 36 0.86 -17.75 39.49
C SER A 36 0.93 -16.24 39.25
N LYS A 37 0.01 -15.70 38.44
CA LYS A 37 -0.07 -14.28 38.14
C LYS A 37 -1.43 -13.73 38.55
N PRO A 38 -1.49 -12.49 39.08
CA PRO A 38 -2.77 -11.89 39.47
C PRO A 38 -3.66 -11.59 38.27
N TYR A 39 -4.96 -11.48 38.51
CA TYR A 39 -5.94 -11.24 37.46
C TYR A 39 -5.61 -10.01 36.61
N TYR A 40 -5.24 -8.90 37.29
CA TYR A 40 -4.96 -7.68 36.54
C TYR A 40 -3.80 -7.86 35.55
N GLN A 41 -2.79 -8.64 35.90
CA GLN A 41 -1.66 -8.88 35.05
C GLN A 41 -2.05 -9.75 33.86
N ARG A 42 -2.90 -10.75 34.08
CA ARG A 42 -3.41 -11.60 33.00
C ARG A 42 -4.31 -10.79 32.05
N ALA A 43 -5.16 -9.96 32.62
CA ALA A 43 -6.02 -9.07 31.83
C ALA A 43 -5.21 -8.08 31.00
N ASP A 44 -4.18 -7.49 31.61
CA ASP A 44 -3.29 -6.55 30.91
C ASP A 44 -2.57 -7.23 29.75
N TYR A 45 -2.09 -8.44 29.94
CA TYR A 45 -1.40 -9.17 28.88
C TYR A 45 -2.31 -9.36 27.67
N ILE A 46 -3.55 -9.78 27.91
CA ILE A 46 -4.53 -9.96 26.83
C ILE A 46 -4.87 -8.64 26.17
N GLY A 47 -5.22 -7.65 26.97
CA GLY A 47 -5.65 -6.33 26.48
C GLY A 47 -4.56 -5.61 25.71
N LEU A 48 -3.35 -5.60 26.25
CA LEU A 48 -2.22 -4.93 25.59
C LEU A 48 -1.82 -5.64 24.30
N SER A 49 -1.94 -6.99 24.26
CA SER A 49 -1.66 -7.72 23.03
C SER A 49 -2.61 -7.32 21.92
N MET A 50 -3.90 -7.20 22.22
CA MET A 50 -4.88 -6.73 21.23
C MET A 50 -4.67 -5.26 20.87
N GLN A 51 -4.32 -4.44 21.84
CA GLN A 51 -4.08 -3.01 21.62
C GLN A 51 -2.88 -2.79 20.69
N GLU A 52 -1.84 -3.61 20.81
CA GLU A 52 -0.70 -3.54 19.92
C GLU A 52 -1.09 -3.86 18.47
N ILE A 53 -1.97 -4.83 18.26
CA ILE A 53 -2.49 -5.14 16.93
C ILE A 53 -3.26 -3.94 16.37
N LYS A 54 -4.10 -3.34 17.20
CA LYS A 54 -4.85 -2.15 16.78
C LYS A 54 -3.92 -1.00 16.41
N SER A 55 -2.86 -0.80 17.17
CA SER A 55 -1.86 0.23 16.85
C SER A 55 -1.19 -0.03 15.50
N LYS A 56 -0.89 -1.29 15.21
CA LYS A 56 -0.33 -1.65 13.90
C LYS A 56 -1.31 -1.34 12.77
N ILE A 57 -2.58 -1.65 12.98
CA ILE A 57 -3.62 -1.36 11.99
C ILE A 57 -3.72 0.15 11.75
N ASP A 58 -3.70 0.95 12.81
CA ASP A 58 -3.78 2.40 12.70
C ASP A 58 -2.57 2.98 11.95
N THR A 59 -1.38 2.46 12.23
CA THR A 59 -0.16 2.86 11.53
C THR A 59 -0.25 2.53 10.04
N LEU A 60 -0.71 1.31 9.72
CA LEU A 60 -0.86 0.90 8.33
C LEU A 60 -1.90 1.76 7.61
N SER A 61 -3.00 2.11 8.28
CA SER A 61 -4.02 2.98 7.69
C SER A 61 -3.45 4.35 7.36
N SER A 62 -2.63 4.89 8.26
CA SER A 62 -1.96 6.17 8.03
C SER A 62 -0.98 6.08 6.86
N ASP A 63 -0.17 5.01 6.82
CA ASP A 63 0.79 4.80 5.74
C ASP A 63 0.09 4.65 4.39
N ILE A 64 -1.01 3.91 4.35
CA ILE A 64 -1.80 3.72 3.13
C ILE A 64 -2.32 5.08 2.63
N SER A 65 -2.84 5.91 3.54
CA SER A 65 -3.34 7.24 3.17
C SER A 65 -2.24 8.11 2.59
N GLU A 66 -1.05 8.09 3.19
CA GLU A 66 0.10 8.83 2.69
C GLU A 66 0.53 8.35 1.30
N LEU A 67 0.55 7.03 1.11
CA LEU A 67 0.92 6.46 -0.19
C LEU A 67 -0.11 6.77 -1.26
N GLN A 68 -1.40 6.74 -0.91
CA GLN A 68 -2.46 7.12 -1.83
C GLN A 68 -2.37 8.58 -2.25
N ALA A 69 -2.05 9.47 -1.29
CA ALA A 69 -1.86 10.88 -1.58
C ALA A 69 -0.68 11.10 -2.51
N LEU A 70 0.43 10.39 -2.27
CA LEU A 70 1.61 10.48 -3.12
C LEU A 70 1.31 9.95 -4.53
N LYS A 71 0.62 8.82 -4.62
CA LYS A 71 0.21 8.26 -5.90
C LYS A 71 -0.63 9.24 -6.71
N LYS A 72 -1.59 9.87 -6.05
CA LYS A 72 -2.44 10.86 -6.70
C LYS A 72 -1.64 12.06 -7.20
N LYS A 73 -0.70 12.54 -6.37
CA LYS A 73 0.17 13.65 -6.74
C LYS A 73 0.99 13.30 -7.98
N LEU A 74 1.59 12.11 -8.00
CA LEU A 74 2.41 11.68 -9.12
C LEU A 74 1.57 11.46 -10.38
N SER A 75 0.37 10.92 -10.24
CA SER A 75 -0.54 10.74 -11.38
C SER A 75 -0.93 12.08 -12.00
N ASN A 76 -1.24 13.05 -11.17
CA ASN A 76 -1.57 14.40 -11.65
C ASN A 76 -0.37 15.05 -12.32
N ALA A 77 0.82 14.91 -11.73
CA ALA A 77 2.04 15.48 -12.31
C ALA A 77 2.34 14.86 -13.66
N LEU A 78 2.16 13.55 -13.79
CA LEU A 78 2.37 12.87 -15.08
C LEU A 78 1.39 13.38 -16.14
N GLU A 79 0.12 13.52 -15.80
CA GLU A 79 -0.87 14.02 -16.76
C GLU A 79 -0.54 15.45 -17.20
N ILE A 80 -0.15 16.31 -16.27
CA ILE A 80 0.27 17.67 -16.61
C ILE A 80 1.49 17.64 -17.53
N ALA A 81 2.47 16.80 -17.22
CA ALA A 81 3.67 16.66 -18.03
C ALA A 81 3.33 16.21 -19.45
N LYS A 82 2.43 15.23 -19.59
CA LYS A 82 2.01 14.75 -20.92
C LYS A 82 1.38 15.85 -21.74
N VAL A 83 0.52 16.68 -21.13
CA VAL A 83 -0.13 17.79 -21.82
C VAL A 83 0.91 18.83 -22.25
N GLN A 84 1.84 19.17 -21.37
CA GLN A 84 2.86 20.17 -21.70
C GLN A 84 3.82 19.68 -22.79
N VAL A 85 4.20 18.38 -22.73
CA VAL A 85 5.03 17.80 -23.78
C VAL A 85 4.28 17.84 -25.13
N ALA A 86 2.98 17.50 -25.10
CA ALA A 86 2.17 17.56 -26.33
C ALA A 86 2.11 18.98 -26.89
N GLU A 87 1.94 19.98 -26.03
CA GLU A 87 1.90 21.39 -26.46
C GLU A 87 3.24 21.81 -27.09
N ILE A 88 4.35 21.41 -26.51
CA ILE A 88 5.68 21.73 -27.04
C ILE A 88 5.92 21.01 -28.37
N PHE A 89 5.50 19.75 -28.46
CA PHE A 89 5.60 19.02 -29.73
C PHE A 89 4.81 19.72 -30.83
N ALA A 90 3.56 20.08 -30.52
CA ALA A 90 2.70 20.78 -31.50
C ALA A 90 3.30 22.13 -31.91
N SER A 91 3.86 22.88 -30.95
CA SER A 91 4.48 24.17 -31.22
C SER A 91 5.70 24.06 -32.14
N ASN A 92 6.37 22.93 -32.15
CA ASN A 92 7.56 22.70 -32.96
C ASN A 92 7.29 21.84 -34.19
N GLY A 93 6.02 21.54 -34.46
CA GLY A 93 5.65 20.73 -35.63
C GLY A 93 6.12 19.29 -35.52
N ILE A 94 6.25 18.78 -34.31
CA ILE A 94 6.72 17.42 -34.07
C ILE A 94 5.54 16.51 -33.83
N ASP A 95 5.37 15.48 -34.65
CA ASP A 95 4.32 14.48 -34.44
C ASP A 95 4.85 13.29 -33.67
N ARG A 96 6.13 13.00 -33.83
CA ARG A 96 6.73 11.82 -33.24
C ARG A 96 8.25 11.99 -33.14
N ILE A 97 8.80 11.51 -32.02
CA ILE A 97 10.25 11.40 -31.82
C ILE A 97 10.55 9.99 -31.40
N ASP A 98 11.50 9.34 -32.05
CA ASP A 98 12.00 8.03 -31.68
C ASP A 98 13.16 8.21 -30.71
N GLY A 99 13.12 7.47 -29.60
CA GLY A 99 14.18 7.46 -28.62
C GLY A 99 15.11 6.28 -28.82
N ASN A 100 16.07 6.18 -27.92
CA ASN A 100 17.01 5.07 -27.90
C ASN A 100 16.52 3.96 -26.94
N ILE A 101 16.14 4.33 -25.74
CA ILE A 101 15.56 3.40 -24.75
C ILE A 101 14.05 3.40 -24.88
N ILE A 102 13.46 4.59 -25.00
CA ILE A 102 12.04 4.75 -25.30
C ILE A 102 11.86 4.61 -26.80
N SER A 103 10.97 3.71 -27.24
CA SER A 103 10.77 3.48 -28.67
C SER A 103 10.30 4.74 -29.38
N SER A 104 9.29 5.43 -28.85
CA SER A 104 8.81 6.66 -29.46
C SER A 104 7.95 7.46 -28.49
N LEU A 105 7.90 8.76 -28.73
CA LEU A 105 6.91 9.66 -28.17
C LEU A 105 6.08 10.20 -29.33
N THR A 106 4.77 9.99 -29.27
CA THR A 106 3.87 10.34 -30.35
C THR A 106 2.78 11.28 -29.83
N LEU A 107 2.53 12.34 -30.56
CA LEU A 107 1.43 13.25 -30.28
C LEU A 107 0.12 12.55 -30.58
N SER A 108 -0.73 12.42 -29.56
CA SER A 108 -2.05 11.85 -29.72
C SER A 108 -3.02 12.93 -30.19
N ASN A 109 -3.92 12.53 -31.07
CA ASN A 109 -4.96 13.41 -31.56
C ASN A 109 -6.31 12.78 -31.27
N PRO A 110 -6.73 12.74 -30.01
CA PRO A 110 -7.94 12.02 -29.62
C PRO A 110 -9.20 12.75 -30.08
N THR A 111 -10.16 11.96 -30.55
CA THR A 111 -11.46 12.50 -30.97
C THR A 111 -12.39 12.76 -29.79
N THR A 112 -12.12 12.16 -28.64
CA THR A 112 -12.98 12.25 -27.47
C THR A 112 -12.44 13.12 -26.35
N LYS A 113 -11.18 13.55 -26.45
CA LYS A 113 -10.54 14.41 -25.44
C LYS A 113 -10.36 15.81 -25.99
N THR A 114 -10.45 16.79 -25.10
CA THR A 114 -10.28 18.19 -25.47
C THR A 114 -8.82 18.63 -25.51
N LYS A 115 -7.91 17.80 -25.04
CA LYS A 115 -6.47 18.12 -24.98
C LYS A 115 -5.67 17.04 -25.67
N ASP A 116 -4.57 17.46 -26.31
CA ASP A 116 -3.59 16.55 -26.85
C ASP A 116 -2.86 15.84 -25.72
N GLU A 117 -2.50 14.59 -25.95
CA GLU A 117 -1.73 13.79 -25.01
C GLU A 117 -0.50 13.22 -25.71
N ILE A 118 0.51 12.92 -24.88
CA ILE A 118 1.69 12.22 -25.33
C ILE A 118 1.53 10.74 -24.97
N ILE A 119 1.76 9.89 -25.99
CA ILE A 119 1.79 8.45 -25.79
C ILE A 119 3.25 8.01 -25.74
N ILE A 120 3.62 7.36 -24.64
CA ILE A 120 4.96 6.83 -24.43
C ILE A 120 4.95 5.36 -24.81
N LYS A 121 5.81 4.99 -25.75
CA LYS A 121 5.95 3.60 -26.15
C LYS A 121 7.35 3.11 -25.80
N ASN A 122 7.40 2.08 -24.98
CA ASN A 122 8.65 1.49 -24.54
C ASN A 122 8.57 -0.03 -24.72
N GLU A 123 9.24 -0.55 -25.73
CA GLU A 123 9.19 -1.97 -26.05
C GLU A 123 9.86 -2.83 -24.99
N GLU A 124 10.87 -2.31 -24.29
CA GLU A 124 11.55 -3.05 -23.23
C GLU A 124 10.62 -3.32 -22.05
N ALA A 125 9.72 -2.40 -21.74
CA ALA A 125 8.77 -2.59 -20.66
C ALA A 125 7.77 -3.71 -20.94
N LEU A 126 7.58 -4.09 -22.20
CA LEU A 126 6.65 -5.14 -22.60
C LEU A 126 7.24 -6.54 -22.52
N ILE A 127 8.55 -6.65 -22.34
CA ILE A 127 9.25 -7.94 -22.32
C ILE A 127 9.17 -8.60 -20.94
N ASN A 128 8.93 -7.87 -19.91
CA ASN A 128 8.88 -8.38 -18.55
C ASN A 128 7.56 -9.08 -18.22
#